data_d1271e336250521da5201747748cbf2a
#
_entry.id   d1271e336250521da5201747748cbf2a
#
_cell.length_a   1.000
_cell.length_b   1.000
_cell.length_c   1.000
_cell.angle_alpha   90.00
_cell.angle_beta   90.00
_cell.angle_gamma   90.00
#
_symmetry.space_group_name_H-M   'P 1'
#
loop_
_entity.id
_entity.type
_entity.pdbx_description
1 polymer ?
#
loop_
_entity_poly.entity_id
_entity_poly.type
_entity_poly.pdbx_seq_one_letter_code
_entity_poly.pdbx_strand_id
1 'polypeptide(L)'
;MASRSAAVSVRGVRPGDVGRLQAIQLAAGDAFRHIGLSAVAESPPLPAESLSGYRQAGRAWAAVDDHDEPVGFVVADAVDGAAYIEQVSVHPAHARQRIGAMLLDHVAGWAARHGLSALTLITFRGVPWNAPYYERLGFRELADSEVTPGLAALWASGPRAGPDSPVRVCMRRELSRGRPPGP
;
A
#
# COMPACT_ATOMS: atom_id res chain seq x y z
N MET A 1 -8.10 21.11 26.52
CA MET A 1 -9.01 20.08 25.99
C MET A 1 -8.17 19.16 25.10
N ALA A 2 -7.90 17.93 25.56
CA ALA A 2 -7.18 16.95 24.75
C ALA A 2 -8.10 16.54 23.59
N SER A 3 -7.67 16.81 22.36
CA SER A 3 -8.35 16.31 21.16
C SER A 3 -8.31 14.77 21.22
N ARG A 4 -9.47 14.12 21.42
CA ARG A 4 -9.57 12.68 21.29
C ARG A 4 -9.18 12.37 19.84
N SER A 5 -8.03 11.72 19.66
CA SER A 5 -7.70 11.12 18.37
C SER A 5 -8.88 10.20 18.01
N ALA A 6 -9.58 10.50 16.91
CA ALA A 6 -10.67 9.67 16.43
C ALA A 6 -10.13 8.23 16.27
N ALA A 7 -10.86 7.26 16.80
CA ALA A 7 -10.44 5.85 16.71
C ALA A 7 -10.56 5.40 15.24
N VAL A 8 -9.44 5.07 14.62
CA VAL A 8 -9.41 4.52 13.26
C VAL A 8 -9.45 3.00 13.33
N SER A 9 -10.29 2.37 12.53
CA SER A 9 -10.38 0.91 12.39
C SER A 9 -10.20 0.48 10.92
N VAL A 10 -9.92 -0.80 10.69
CA VAL A 10 -9.78 -1.35 9.33
C VAL A 10 -10.92 -2.33 9.05
N ARG A 11 -11.57 -2.15 7.91
CA ARG A 11 -12.60 -3.06 7.39
C ARG A 11 -12.42 -3.33 5.90
N GLY A 12 -13.12 -4.34 5.39
CA GLY A 12 -13.24 -4.54 3.94
C GLY A 12 -13.88 -3.34 3.24
N VAL A 13 -13.44 -3.06 2.02
CA VAL A 13 -14.00 -2.01 1.17
C VAL A 13 -15.42 -2.37 0.77
N ARG A 14 -16.34 -1.39 0.82
CA ARG A 14 -17.75 -1.51 0.38
C ARG A 14 -17.95 -0.92 -1.02
N PRO A 15 -19.02 -1.29 -1.73
CA PRO A 15 -19.30 -0.73 -3.05
C PRO A 15 -19.33 0.80 -3.09
N GLY A 16 -19.90 1.43 -2.07
CA GLY A 16 -20.01 2.91 -1.97
C GLY A 16 -18.71 3.63 -1.67
N ASP A 17 -17.65 2.92 -1.25
CA ASP A 17 -16.37 3.54 -0.89
C ASP A 17 -15.53 3.93 -2.12
N VAL A 18 -15.73 3.29 -3.29
CA VAL A 18 -14.82 3.33 -4.43
C VAL A 18 -14.44 4.76 -4.84
N GLY A 19 -15.42 5.65 -4.99
CA GLY A 19 -15.15 7.05 -5.35
C GLY A 19 -14.33 7.78 -4.27
N ARG A 20 -14.56 7.47 -3.00
CA ARG A 20 -13.80 8.04 -1.88
C ARG A 20 -12.35 7.54 -1.89
N LEU A 21 -12.11 6.26 -2.20
CA LEU A 21 -10.75 5.71 -2.31
C LEU A 21 -9.96 6.40 -3.41
N GLN A 22 -10.58 6.66 -4.57
CA GLN A 22 -9.95 7.41 -5.66
C GLN A 22 -9.59 8.84 -5.23
N ALA A 23 -10.49 9.52 -4.53
CA ALA A 23 -10.23 10.86 -3.99
C ALA A 23 -9.09 10.86 -2.98
N ILE A 24 -8.99 9.86 -2.11
CA ILE A 24 -7.88 9.66 -1.16
C ILE A 24 -6.55 9.48 -1.91
N GLN A 25 -6.53 8.65 -2.95
CA GLN A 25 -5.32 8.40 -3.74
C GLN A 25 -4.83 9.66 -4.44
N LEU A 26 -5.73 10.43 -5.06
CA LEU A 26 -5.40 11.72 -5.68
C LEU A 26 -4.84 12.72 -4.66
N ALA A 27 -5.52 12.89 -3.52
CA ALA A 27 -5.07 13.80 -2.47
C ALA A 27 -3.70 13.39 -1.90
N ALA A 28 -3.43 12.09 -1.74
CA ALA A 28 -2.13 11.60 -1.31
C ALA A 28 -1.04 11.84 -2.37
N GLY A 29 -1.41 11.77 -3.66
CA GLY A 29 -0.52 12.04 -4.79
C GLY A 29 -0.03 13.48 -4.86
N ASP A 30 -0.80 14.45 -4.38
CA ASP A 30 -0.43 15.86 -4.43
C ASP A 30 0.90 16.19 -3.72
N ALA A 31 1.29 15.40 -2.74
CA ALA A 31 2.58 15.56 -2.04
C ALA A 31 3.78 15.47 -3.01
N PHE A 32 3.67 14.71 -4.09
CA PHE A 32 4.74 14.56 -5.08
C PHE A 32 5.00 15.85 -5.87
N ARG A 33 4.03 16.75 -6.01
CA ARG A 33 4.23 18.08 -6.66
C ARG A 33 5.25 18.92 -5.92
N HIS A 34 5.25 18.85 -4.58
CA HIS A 34 6.13 19.65 -3.73
C HIS A 34 7.61 19.26 -3.83
N ILE A 35 7.90 18.09 -4.40
CA ILE A 35 9.27 17.60 -4.63
C ILE A 35 9.62 17.50 -6.12
N GLY A 36 8.85 18.17 -6.97
CA GLY A 36 9.12 18.24 -8.42
C GLY A 36 8.71 17.02 -9.22
N LEU A 37 7.95 16.07 -8.63
CA LEU A 37 7.46 14.85 -9.27
C LEU A 37 6.01 15.01 -9.78
N SER A 38 5.74 16.06 -10.54
CA SER A 38 4.40 16.38 -11.04
C SER A 38 3.78 15.25 -11.85
N ALA A 39 4.56 14.56 -12.68
CA ALA A 39 4.08 13.41 -13.46
C ALA A 39 3.53 12.27 -12.58
N VAL A 40 4.14 12.06 -11.40
CA VAL A 40 3.63 11.07 -10.42
C VAL A 40 2.35 11.57 -9.77
N ALA A 41 2.32 12.86 -9.39
CA ALA A 41 1.13 13.49 -8.79
C ALA A 41 -0.08 13.51 -9.75
N GLU A 42 0.17 13.60 -11.05
CA GLU A 42 -0.84 13.64 -12.11
C GLU A 42 -1.27 12.26 -12.60
N SER A 43 -0.64 11.19 -12.09
CA SER A 43 -1.04 9.84 -12.43
C SER A 43 -2.49 9.59 -12.03
N PRO A 44 -3.31 9.00 -12.91
CA PRO A 44 -4.70 8.69 -12.58
C PRO A 44 -4.76 7.71 -11.40
N PRO A 45 -5.79 7.80 -10.57
CA PRO A 45 -5.99 6.82 -9.50
C PRO A 45 -6.34 5.47 -10.09
N LEU A 46 -6.27 4.41 -9.27
CA LEU A 46 -6.74 3.09 -9.68
C LEU A 46 -8.16 3.18 -10.24
N PRO A 47 -8.42 2.58 -11.42
CA PRO A 47 -9.76 2.55 -12.01
C PRO A 47 -10.80 1.99 -11.04
N ALA A 48 -12.02 2.51 -11.08
CA ALA A 48 -13.12 2.04 -10.23
C ALA A 48 -13.40 0.54 -10.43
N GLU A 49 -13.25 0.06 -11.66
CA GLU A 49 -13.39 -1.35 -11.99
C GLU A 49 -12.32 -2.21 -11.29
N SER A 50 -11.05 -1.77 -11.30
CA SER A 50 -9.96 -2.46 -10.59
C SER A 50 -10.21 -2.51 -9.09
N LEU A 51 -10.58 -1.38 -8.47
CA LEU A 51 -10.94 -1.31 -7.05
C LEU A 51 -12.11 -2.22 -6.71
N SER A 52 -13.12 -2.29 -7.58
CA SER A 52 -14.26 -3.20 -7.44
C SER A 52 -13.84 -4.66 -7.55
N GLY A 53 -12.92 -4.99 -8.45
CA GLY A 53 -12.34 -6.32 -8.59
C GLY A 53 -11.59 -6.76 -7.34
N TYR A 54 -10.73 -5.90 -6.78
CA TYR A 54 -10.04 -6.17 -5.51
C TYR A 54 -11.03 -6.37 -4.36
N ARG A 55 -12.07 -5.53 -4.29
CA ARG A 55 -13.13 -5.66 -3.29
C ARG A 55 -13.85 -7.00 -3.38
N GLN A 56 -14.28 -7.39 -4.58
CA GLN A 56 -14.99 -8.66 -4.81
C GLN A 56 -14.10 -9.86 -4.47
N ALA A 57 -12.82 -9.77 -4.72
CA ALA A 57 -11.84 -10.78 -4.36
C ALA A 57 -11.48 -10.80 -2.86
N GLY A 58 -12.03 -9.89 -2.03
CA GLY A 58 -11.69 -9.78 -0.61
C GLY A 58 -10.28 -9.27 -0.33
N ARG A 59 -9.71 -8.49 -1.26
CA ARG A 59 -8.32 -8.01 -1.25
C ARG A 59 -8.20 -6.48 -1.28
N ALA A 60 -9.23 -5.81 -0.76
CA ALA A 60 -9.27 -4.35 -0.58
C ALA A 60 -9.79 -4.02 0.82
N TRP A 61 -9.05 -3.19 1.55
CA TRP A 61 -9.39 -2.76 2.91
C TRP A 61 -9.31 -1.26 3.04
N ALA A 62 -10.22 -0.69 3.81
CA ALA A 62 -10.26 0.73 4.14
C ALA A 62 -9.98 0.93 5.63
N ALA A 63 -9.15 1.90 5.94
CA ALA A 63 -9.08 2.51 7.26
C ALA A 63 -10.19 3.56 7.35
N VAL A 64 -11.04 3.45 8.36
CA VAL A 64 -12.21 4.31 8.54
C VAL A 64 -12.16 5.03 9.88
N ASP A 65 -12.69 6.24 9.92
CA ASP A 65 -12.84 7.03 11.13
C ASP A 65 -14.05 6.57 11.97
N ASP A 66 -14.39 7.32 13.02
CA ASP A 66 -15.51 7.07 13.93
C ASP A 66 -16.89 7.28 13.27
N HIS A 67 -16.95 7.87 12.07
CA HIS A 67 -18.15 7.98 11.24
C HIS A 67 -18.25 6.90 10.17
N ASP A 68 -17.34 5.90 10.19
CA ASP A 68 -17.20 4.83 9.19
C ASP A 68 -16.80 5.34 7.79
N GLU A 69 -16.24 6.57 7.70
CA GLU A 69 -15.77 7.18 6.46
C GLU A 69 -14.32 6.77 6.15
N PRO A 70 -14.00 6.34 4.92
CA PRO A 70 -12.64 5.99 4.54
C PRO A 70 -11.69 7.19 4.61
N VAL A 71 -10.59 7.03 5.36
CA VAL A 71 -9.48 7.99 5.51
C VAL A 71 -8.17 7.46 4.94
N GLY A 72 -8.11 6.18 4.60
CA GLY A 72 -7.03 5.51 3.92
C GLY A 72 -7.48 4.16 3.38
N PHE A 73 -6.68 3.56 2.50
CA PHE A 73 -6.98 2.24 1.98
C PHE A 73 -5.72 1.50 1.54
N VAL A 74 -5.86 0.18 1.38
CA VAL A 74 -4.85 -0.69 0.78
C VAL A 74 -5.53 -1.73 -0.10
N VAL A 75 -4.92 -2.04 -1.24
CA VAL A 75 -5.27 -3.18 -2.08
C VAL A 75 -4.03 -4.03 -2.29
N ALA A 76 -4.21 -5.34 -2.31
CA ALA A 76 -3.12 -6.29 -2.43
C ALA A 76 -3.49 -7.46 -3.34
N ASP A 77 -2.47 -8.11 -3.88
CA ASP A 77 -2.60 -9.34 -4.67
C ASP A 77 -1.66 -10.43 -4.14
N ALA A 78 -1.88 -11.69 -4.51
CA ALA A 78 -0.97 -12.77 -4.23
C ALA A 78 -0.05 -12.97 -5.44
N VAL A 79 1.25 -12.72 -5.26
CA VAL A 79 2.27 -12.81 -6.32
C VAL A 79 3.45 -13.60 -5.79
N ASP A 80 3.80 -14.70 -6.46
CA ASP A 80 4.97 -15.54 -6.16
C ASP A 80 5.09 -15.92 -4.67
N GLY A 81 3.98 -16.24 -4.01
CA GLY A 81 3.94 -16.64 -2.60
C GLY A 81 4.08 -15.48 -1.60
N ALA A 82 3.97 -14.24 -2.05
CA ALA A 82 3.93 -13.04 -1.22
C ALA A 82 2.65 -12.23 -1.48
N ALA A 83 2.27 -11.38 -0.53
CA ALA A 83 1.23 -10.38 -0.73
C ALA A 83 1.86 -9.13 -1.33
N TYR A 84 1.58 -8.88 -2.60
CA TYR A 84 2.00 -7.67 -3.30
C TYR A 84 1.04 -6.53 -2.99
N ILE A 85 1.58 -5.44 -2.44
CA ILE A 85 0.83 -4.21 -2.17
C ILE A 85 0.78 -3.41 -3.47
N GLU A 86 -0.37 -3.43 -4.14
CA GLU A 86 -0.58 -2.66 -5.37
C GLU A 86 -0.70 -1.18 -5.06
N GLN A 87 -1.48 -0.83 -4.03
CA GLN A 87 -1.67 0.55 -3.60
C GLN A 87 -1.92 0.62 -2.11
N VAL A 88 -1.29 1.57 -1.44
CA VAL A 88 -1.66 2.03 -0.11
C VAL A 88 -1.66 3.57 -0.11
N SER A 89 -2.74 4.16 0.35
CA SER A 89 -2.90 5.62 0.42
C SER A 89 -3.60 6.02 1.70
N VAL A 90 -3.17 7.15 2.26
CA VAL A 90 -3.80 7.79 3.42
C VAL A 90 -4.07 9.24 3.06
N HIS A 91 -5.28 9.72 3.34
CA HIS A 91 -5.64 11.11 3.09
C HIS A 91 -4.72 12.05 3.89
N PRO A 92 -4.18 13.13 3.30
CA PRO A 92 -3.22 14.03 3.96
C PRO A 92 -3.67 14.59 5.31
N ALA A 93 -4.98 14.86 5.47
CA ALA A 93 -5.55 15.32 6.74
C ALA A 93 -5.40 14.32 7.89
N HIS A 94 -5.14 13.04 7.58
CA HIS A 94 -4.94 11.95 8.53
C HIS A 94 -3.50 11.43 8.51
N ALA A 95 -2.57 12.20 7.93
CA ALA A 95 -1.15 11.84 7.89
C ALA A 95 -0.54 11.73 9.30
N ARG A 96 0.53 10.95 9.42
CA ARG A 96 1.30 10.77 10.68
C ARG A 96 0.52 10.16 11.86
N GLN A 97 -0.64 9.55 11.61
CA GLN A 97 -1.43 8.80 12.59
C GLN A 97 -1.20 7.28 12.52
N ARG A 98 -0.12 6.83 11.84
CA ARG A 98 0.25 5.42 11.65
C ARG A 98 -0.79 4.59 10.88
N ILE A 99 -1.72 5.22 10.17
CA ILE A 99 -2.79 4.55 9.42
C ILE A 99 -2.21 3.64 8.33
N GLY A 100 -1.17 4.11 7.61
CA GLY A 100 -0.48 3.29 6.60
C GLY A 100 0.13 2.02 7.20
N ALA A 101 0.76 2.12 8.38
CA ALA A 101 1.31 0.96 9.09
C ALA A 101 0.20 -0.02 9.48
N MET A 102 -0.92 0.49 10.04
CA MET A 102 -2.08 -0.32 10.43
C MET A 102 -2.69 -1.07 9.22
N LEU A 103 -2.81 -0.42 8.07
CA LEU A 103 -3.28 -1.05 6.84
C LEU A 103 -2.33 -2.17 6.38
N LEU A 104 -1.01 -1.92 6.39
CA LEU A 104 -0.01 -2.93 6.01
C LEU A 104 0.03 -4.11 6.99
N ASP A 105 -0.15 -3.86 8.29
CA ASP A 105 -0.22 -4.92 9.30
C ASP A 105 -1.50 -5.75 9.15
N HIS A 106 -2.61 -5.12 8.73
CA HIS A 106 -3.83 -5.85 8.39
C HIS A 106 -3.61 -6.80 7.20
N VAL A 107 -2.95 -6.33 6.13
CA VAL A 107 -2.57 -7.18 4.99
C VAL A 107 -1.60 -8.28 5.41
N ALA A 108 -0.65 -8.00 6.31
CA ALA A 108 0.25 -9.02 6.84
C ALA A 108 -0.51 -10.15 7.55
N GLY A 109 -1.52 -9.81 8.35
CA GLY A 109 -2.41 -10.79 8.98
C GLY A 109 -3.22 -11.60 7.97
N TRP A 110 -3.75 -10.94 6.92
CA TRP A 110 -4.43 -11.63 5.82
C TRP A 110 -3.48 -12.57 5.08
N ALA A 111 -2.29 -12.10 4.72
CA ALA A 111 -1.27 -12.88 4.01
C ALA A 111 -0.86 -14.14 4.80
N ALA A 112 -0.61 -14.00 6.10
CA ALA A 112 -0.27 -15.13 6.97
C ALA A 112 -1.38 -16.20 6.99
N ARG A 113 -2.65 -15.80 7.06
CA ARG A 113 -3.79 -16.74 7.01
C ARG A 113 -3.94 -17.45 5.66
N HIS A 114 -3.37 -16.87 4.58
CA HIS A 114 -3.39 -17.45 3.24
C HIS A 114 -2.07 -18.14 2.85
N GLY A 115 -1.18 -18.37 3.83
CA GLY A 115 0.07 -19.09 3.61
C GLY A 115 1.12 -18.30 2.82
N LEU A 116 0.94 -16.99 2.67
CA LEU A 116 1.92 -16.11 2.03
C LEU A 116 3.05 -15.78 3.01
N SER A 117 4.28 -15.71 2.51
CA SER A 117 5.49 -15.63 3.35
C SER A 117 5.97 -14.21 3.63
N ALA A 118 5.52 -13.24 2.84
CA ALA A 118 6.01 -11.87 2.91
C ALA A 118 4.99 -10.86 2.37
N LEU A 119 5.23 -9.59 2.64
CA LEU A 119 4.69 -8.47 1.87
C LEU A 119 5.76 -7.99 0.87
N THR A 120 5.34 -7.67 -0.35
CA THR A 120 6.18 -7.03 -1.36
C THR A 120 5.52 -5.79 -1.91
N LEU A 121 6.30 -4.85 -2.41
CA LEU A 121 5.82 -3.65 -3.08
C LEU A 121 6.88 -3.08 -4.01
N ILE A 122 6.46 -2.20 -4.92
CA ILE A 122 7.33 -1.38 -5.76
C ILE A 122 7.11 0.07 -5.37
N THR A 123 8.20 0.79 -5.12
CA THR A 123 8.13 2.18 -4.64
C THR A 123 9.30 3.00 -5.17
N PHE A 124 9.43 4.25 -4.73
CA PHE A 124 10.51 5.14 -5.14
C PHE A 124 11.59 5.23 -4.06
N ARG A 125 12.87 5.03 -4.47
CA ARG A 125 14.03 5.31 -3.62
C ARG A 125 14.17 6.83 -3.44
N GLY A 126 14.51 7.27 -2.24
CA GLY A 126 14.80 8.69 -1.97
C GLY A 126 13.59 9.60 -1.75
N VAL A 127 12.37 9.11 -1.92
CA VAL A 127 11.15 9.84 -1.54
C VAL A 127 10.84 9.53 -0.06
N PRO A 128 10.80 10.53 0.86
CA PRO A 128 10.78 10.30 2.31
C PRO A 128 9.62 9.46 2.84
N TRP A 129 8.47 9.51 2.15
CA TRP A 129 7.27 8.75 2.50
C TRP A 129 7.10 7.46 1.67
N ASN A 130 8.13 7.06 0.91
CA ASN A 130 8.20 5.83 0.13
C ASN A 130 9.25 4.88 0.72
N ALA A 131 10.33 4.52 0.02
CA ALA A 131 11.27 3.51 0.53
C ALA A 131 11.74 3.78 1.97
N PRO A 132 12.15 5.00 2.38
CA PRO A 132 12.53 5.28 3.76
C PRO A 132 11.40 5.07 4.80
N TYR A 133 10.14 5.28 4.39
CA TYR A 133 8.99 4.96 5.24
C TYR A 133 8.80 3.46 5.41
N TYR A 134 8.88 2.69 4.32
CA TYR A 134 8.73 1.25 4.35
C TYR A 134 9.88 0.55 5.10
N GLU A 135 11.11 1.07 5.01
CA GLU A 135 12.25 0.58 5.80
C GLU A 135 11.95 0.65 7.31
N ARG A 136 11.36 1.75 7.79
CA ARG A 136 10.94 1.87 9.19
C ARG A 136 9.84 0.89 9.60
N LEU A 137 9.13 0.32 8.62
CA LEU A 137 8.10 -0.72 8.82
C LEU A 137 8.65 -2.15 8.59
N GLY A 138 9.97 -2.30 8.50
CA GLY A 138 10.64 -3.59 8.38
C GLY A 138 10.75 -4.14 6.97
N PHE A 139 10.46 -3.33 5.95
CA PHE A 139 10.78 -3.69 4.57
C PHE A 139 12.26 -3.45 4.31
N ARG A 140 12.83 -4.26 3.43
CA ARG A 140 14.15 -4.04 2.84
C ARG A 140 14.06 -4.00 1.32
N GLU A 141 14.96 -3.30 0.70
CA GLU A 141 15.13 -3.33 -0.74
C GLU A 141 15.62 -4.71 -1.20
N LEU A 142 15.12 -5.19 -2.33
CA LEU A 142 15.56 -6.44 -2.96
C LEU A 142 16.72 -6.17 -3.92
N ALA A 143 17.73 -7.01 -3.89
CA ALA A 143 18.71 -7.08 -4.97
C ALA A 143 18.05 -7.63 -6.24
N ASP A 144 18.60 -7.33 -7.42
CA ASP A 144 18.04 -7.79 -8.72
C ASP A 144 17.86 -9.32 -8.76
N SER A 145 18.79 -10.07 -8.15
CA SER A 145 18.73 -11.53 -8.07
C SER A 145 17.62 -12.08 -7.15
N GLU A 146 17.02 -11.23 -6.32
CA GLU A 146 15.92 -11.58 -5.40
C GLU A 146 14.54 -11.22 -5.97
N VAL A 147 14.50 -10.47 -7.08
CA VAL A 147 13.25 -10.07 -7.72
C VAL A 147 12.66 -11.29 -8.41
N THR A 148 11.47 -11.70 -7.95
CA THR A 148 10.76 -12.87 -8.48
C THR A 148 10.14 -12.56 -9.86
N PRO A 149 9.83 -13.58 -10.69
CA PRO A 149 9.29 -13.38 -12.04
C PRO A 149 8.01 -12.55 -12.07
N GLY A 150 7.07 -12.79 -11.16
CA GLY A 150 5.83 -12.03 -11.07
C GLY A 150 6.08 -10.57 -10.67
N LEU A 151 6.99 -10.34 -9.73
CA LEU A 151 7.36 -8.99 -9.33
C LEU A 151 8.11 -8.25 -10.46
N ALA A 152 8.94 -8.95 -11.23
CA ALA A 152 9.60 -8.39 -12.40
C ALA A 152 8.58 -8.00 -13.51
N ALA A 153 7.55 -8.81 -13.71
CA ALA A 153 6.47 -8.49 -14.64
C ALA A 153 5.69 -7.25 -14.21
N LEU A 154 5.37 -7.12 -12.94
CA LEU A 154 4.74 -5.91 -12.36
C LEU A 154 5.65 -4.69 -12.49
N TRP A 155 6.94 -4.85 -12.28
CA TRP A 155 7.92 -3.79 -12.52
C TRP A 155 7.88 -3.30 -13.97
N ALA A 156 7.88 -4.23 -14.92
CA ALA A 156 7.91 -3.93 -16.35
C ALA A 156 6.61 -3.27 -16.86
N SER A 157 5.46 -3.61 -16.25
CA SER A 157 4.15 -3.04 -16.59
C SER A 157 3.90 -1.65 -16.02
N GLY A 158 4.68 -1.23 -15.02
CA GLY A 158 4.56 0.07 -14.38
C GLY A 158 5.05 1.23 -15.27
N PRO A 159 4.82 2.48 -14.85
CA PRO A 159 5.22 3.66 -15.61
C PRO A 159 6.72 3.60 -15.96
N ARG A 160 7.05 3.86 -17.22
CA ARG A 160 8.45 3.98 -17.64
C ARG A 160 9.06 5.23 -16.99
N ALA A 161 10.21 5.04 -16.35
CA ALA A 161 10.98 6.15 -15.79
C ALA A 161 11.49 7.04 -16.92
N GLY A 162 11.17 8.34 -16.88
CA GLY A 162 11.88 9.36 -17.66
C GLY A 162 13.22 9.68 -17.01
N PRO A 163 14.06 10.49 -17.67
CA PRO A 163 15.40 10.83 -17.16
C PRO A 163 15.38 11.49 -15.77
N ASP A 164 14.30 12.18 -15.43
CA ASP A 164 14.12 12.86 -14.15
C ASP A 164 13.20 12.08 -13.18
N SER A 165 12.83 10.84 -13.51
CA SER A 165 11.97 10.03 -12.65
C SER A 165 12.76 9.47 -11.46
N PRO A 166 12.18 9.40 -10.27
CA PRO A 166 12.84 8.78 -9.13
C PRO A 166 13.08 7.30 -9.40
N VAL A 167 14.19 6.78 -8.87
CA VAL A 167 14.54 5.38 -9.02
C VAL A 167 13.49 4.51 -8.32
N ARG A 168 12.89 3.58 -9.06
CA ARG A 168 11.98 2.57 -8.50
C ARG A 168 12.78 1.46 -7.84
N VAL A 169 12.24 0.91 -6.78
CA VAL A 169 12.83 -0.22 -6.05
C VAL A 169 11.75 -1.23 -5.67
N CYS A 170 12.09 -2.52 -5.73
CA CYS A 170 11.29 -3.58 -5.13
C CYS A 170 11.66 -3.73 -3.67
N MET A 171 10.67 -3.81 -2.79
CA MET A 171 10.91 -4.00 -1.37
C MET A 171 10.12 -5.21 -0.84
N ARG A 172 10.64 -5.82 0.22
CA ARG A 172 10.07 -7.01 0.84
C ARG A 172 10.15 -6.92 2.36
N ARG A 173 9.06 -7.33 3.04
CA ARG A 173 8.99 -7.56 4.48
C ARG A 173 8.59 -9.00 4.72
N GLU A 174 9.46 -9.79 5.35
CA GLU A 174 9.15 -11.16 5.74
C GLU A 174 8.04 -11.17 6.79
N LEU A 175 7.14 -12.12 6.70
CA LEU A 175 6.16 -12.39 7.74
C LEU A 175 6.75 -13.42 8.70
N SER A 176 6.67 -13.14 10.01
CA SER A 176 7.01 -14.12 11.01
C SER A 176 6.13 -15.36 10.79
N ARG A 177 6.73 -16.49 10.47
CA ARG A 177 6.01 -17.77 10.50
C ARG A 177 5.57 -17.96 11.95
N GLY A 178 4.28 -17.92 12.20
CA GLY A 178 3.75 -18.32 13.50
C GLY A 178 4.41 -19.65 13.85
N ARG A 179 5.09 -19.72 15.01
CA ARG A 179 5.64 -20.97 15.51
C ARG A 179 4.48 -21.96 15.54
N PRO A 180 4.59 -23.14 14.87
CA PRO A 180 3.55 -24.14 15.00
C PRO A 180 3.36 -24.46 16.50
N PRO A 181 2.12 -24.67 16.97
CA PRO A 181 1.93 -25.16 18.33
C PRO A 181 2.78 -26.39 18.48
N GLY A 182 3.69 -26.37 19.45
CA GLY A 182 4.52 -27.53 19.79
C GLY A 182 3.64 -28.72 20.16
N PRO A 183 4.15 -29.95 20.00
CA PRO A 183 3.43 -31.16 20.33
C PRO A 183 3.05 -31.23 21.81
#